data_c03f2ae79b6185e614a692c3e6abd3d4
#
_entry.id   c03f2ae79b6185e614a692c3e6abd3d4
#
_cell.length_a   1.000
_cell.length_b   1.000
_cell.length_c   1.000
_cell.angle_alpha   90.00
_cell.angle_beta   90.00
_cell.angle_gamma   90.00
#
_symmetry.space_group_name_H-M   'P 1'
#
loop_
_entity.id
_entity.type
_entity.pdbx_description
1 polymer ?
#
loop_
_entity_poly.entity_id
_entity_poly.type
_entity_poly.pdbx_seq_one_letter_code
_entity_poly.pdbx_strand_id
1 'polypeptide(L)'
;YTITGTPSSSGTAVFALNIGGQTATLNLAVNSGSIATLDVSSPTNTGSLWNSVNCEISYSGGDGGSHTGQTVSSTGVTGLTATLSAGSFALGSGTLTYIITGTPSSSGTAFFALNIGGQTATLNFIVNNGSIATLDASSPTNTGTLVHGILAGSVSSAVPYTGGDGGR
;
A
#
# COMPACT_ATOMS: atom_id res chain seq x y z
N TYR A 1 38.41 20.45 4.82
CA TYR A 1 37.31 19.90 5.59
C TYR A 1 36.78 18.62 4.93
N THR A 2 36.59 17.59 5.73
CA THR A 2 35.86 16.38 5.32
C THR A 2 34.50 16.43 6.01
N ILE A 3 33.39 16.31 5.24
CA ILE A 3 32.04 16.24 5.76
C ILE A 3 31.62 14.77 5.70
N THR A 4 31.22 14.21 6.85
CA THR A 4 30.77 12.83 7.00
C THR A 4 29.43 12.81 7.72
N GLY A 5 28.61 11.80 7.46
CA GLY A 5 27.31 11.60 8.12
C GLY A 5 26.22 11.26 7.13
N THR A 6 25.06 10.88 7.66
CA THR A 6 23.84 10.60 6.88
C THR A 6 22.86 11.74 7.10
N PRO A 7 22.50 12.50 6.05
CA PRO A 7 21.51 13.56 6.17
C PRO A 7 20.14 13.00 6.58
N SER A 8 19.42 13.68 7.45
CA SER A 8 18.08 13.29 7.90
C SER A 8 16.97 13.75 6.94
N SER A 9 17.26 14.70 6.06
CA SER A 9 16.31 15.26 5.08
C SER A 9 17.07 15.87 3.90
N SER A 10 16.39 16.04 2.77
CA SER A 10 16.85 16.86 1.65
C SER A 10 16.71 18.35 1.97
N GLY A 11 17.50 19.18 1.28
CA GLY A 11 17.53 20.63 1.43
C GLY A 11 18.95 21.18 1.40
N THR A 12 19.23 22.24 2.15
CA THR A 12 20.58 22.82 2.26
C THR A 12 21.12 22.57 3.65
N ALA A 13 22.21 21.83 3.74
CA ALA A 13 23.00 21.75 4.96
C ALA A 13 23.93 22.99 5.05
N VAL A 14 23.86 23.72 6.16
CA VAL A 14 24.58 24.96 6.39
C VAL A 14 25.63 24.76 7.49
N PHE A 15 26.89 24.98 7.17
CA PHE A 15 28.02 24.85 8.10
C PHE A 15 28.64 26.20 8.35
N ALA A 16 28.61 26.69 9.59
CA ALA A 16 29.31 27.87 9.99
C ALA A 16 30.79 27.53 10.23
N LEU A 17 31.69 28.15 9.48
CA LEU A 17 33.14 27.94 9.57
C LEU A 17 33.78 29.14 10.28
N ASN A 18 34.75 28.85 11.16
CA ASN A 18 35.59 29.86 11.79
C ASN A 18 37.04 29.36 11.78
N ILE A 19 37.91 30.01 11.02
CA ILE A 19 39.32 29.64 10.86
C ILE A 19 40.18 30.90 10.91
N GLY A 20 41.13 30.94 11.82
CA GLY A 20 42.07 32.07 11.94
C GLY A 20 41.37 33.40 12.21
N GLY A 21 40.25 33.41 12.91
CA GLY A 21 39.43 34.59 13.19
C GLY A 21 38.54 35.05 12.03
N GLN A 22 38.57 34.35 10.89
CA GLN A 22 37.66 34.59 9.76
C GLN A 22 36.47 33.65 9.81
N THR A 23 35.29 34.19 9.52
CA THR A 23 34.02 33.43 9.50
C THR A 23 33.50 33.31 8.08
N ALA A 24 32.99 32.12 7.73
CA ALA A 24 32.34 31.85 6.45
C ALA A 24 31.21 30.85 6.64
N THR A 25 30.29 30.78 5.68
CA THR A 25 29.22 29.77 5.65
C THR A 25 29.42 28.88 4.44
N LEU A 26 29.51 27.57 4.68
CA LEU A 26 29.48 26.55 3.62
C LEU A 26 28.07 26.00 3.50
N ASN A 27 27.51 26.09 2.31
CA ASN A 27 26.22 25.55 1.97
C ASN A 27 26.42 24.31 1.09
N LEU A 28 25.85 23.18 1.51
CA LEU A 28 25.87 21.89 0.78
C LEU A 28 24.46 21.47 0.44
N ALA A 29 24.16 21.29 -0.84
CA ALA A 29 22.87 20.76 -1.26
C ALA A 29 22.79 19.27 -0.92
N VAL A 30 21.68 18.88 -0.28
CA VAL A 30 21.31 17.50 0.01
C VAL A 30 20.08 17.18 -0.81
N ASN A 31 20.20 16.35 -1.81
CA ASN A 31 19.10 15.96 -2.70
C ASN A 31 18.24 14.88 -2.06
N SER A 32 16.96 14.83 -2.45
CA SER A 32 16.11 13.67 -2.18
C SER A 32 16.63 12.47 -2.95
N GLY A 33 16.39 11.27 -2.43
CA GLY A 33 16.73 10.04 -3.13
C GLY A 33 15.96 9.90 -4.43
N SER A 34 16.59 9.27 -5.43
CA SER A 34 16.04 9.04 -6.76
C SER A 34 16.21 7.61 -7.23
N ILE A 35 15.38 7.20 -8.19
CA ILE A 35 15.45 5.93 -8.91
C ILE A 35 15.34 6.20 -10.41
N ALA A 36 15.92 5.31 -11.24
CA ALA A 36 15.83 5.43 -12.68
C ALA A 36 14.56 4.81 -13.26
N THR A 37 14.10 3.69 -12.69
CA THR A 37 12.86 3.01 -13.12
C THR A 37 12.04 2.54 -11.94
N LEU A 38 10.73 2.50 -12.10
CA LEU A 38 9.76 1.90 -11.17
C LEU A 38 8.92 0.88 -11.98
N ASP A 39 9.06 -0.40 -11.66
CA ASP A 39 8.36 -1.48 -12.38
C ASP A 39 7.10 -1.92 -11.64
N VAL A 40 5.96 -1.47 -12.14
CA VAL A 40 4.62 -1.84 -11.63
C VAL A 40 3.95 -2.93 -12.49
N SER A 41 4.65 -3.52 -13.45
CA SER A 41 4.06 -4.50 -14.38
C SER A 41 3.86 -5.87 -13.74
N SER A 42 4.67 -6.21 -12.74
CA SER A 42 4.67 -7.52 -12.08
C SER A 42 4.86 -7.39 -10.57
N PRO A 43 3.94 -6.70 -9.85
CA PRO A 43 4.06 -6.56 -8.41
C PRO A 43 3.85 -7.90 -7.71
N THR A 44 4.60 -8.17 -6.64
CA THR A 44 4.38 -9.34 -5.80
C THR A 44 3.46 -8.97 -4.64
N ASN A 45 2.30 -9.60 -4.58
CA ASN A 45 1.29 -9.36 -3.54
C ASN A 45 1.27 -10.50 -2.53
N THR A 46 1.36 -10.17 -1.23
CA THR A 46 1.25 -11.12 -0.12
C THR A 46 0.28 -10.61 0.92
N GLY A 47 -0.50 -11.52 1.50
CA GLY A 47 -1.54 -11.17 2.47
C GLY A 47 -2.94 -11.19 1.87
N SER A 48 -3.90 -10.62 2.58
CA SER A 48 -5.31 -10.59 2.18
C SER A 48 -5.92 -9.25 2.57
N LEU A 49 -6.86 -8.75 1.76
CA LEU A 49 -7.59 -7.49 2.03
C LEU A 49 -8.45 -7.54 3.31
N TRP A 50 -8.64 -8.72 3.88
CA TRP A 50 -9.26 -8.85 5.20
C TRP A 50 -8.48 -8.10 6.29
N ASN A 51 -7.15 -8.05 6.17
CA ASN A 51 -6.26 -7.34 7.08
C ASN A 51 -5.43 -6.29 6.33
N SER A 52 -4.44 -6.74 5.57
CA SER A 52 -3.60 -5.91 4.71
C SER A 52 -2.91 -6.75 3.64
N VAL A 53 -2.60 -6.14 2.51
CA VAL A 53 -1.80 -6.74 1.45
C VAL A 53 -0.48 -5.99 1.36
N ASN A 54 0.64 -6.71 1.42
CA ASN A 54 1.95 -6.19 1.06
C ASN A 54 2.12 -6.32 -0.45
N CYS A 55 2.34 -5.21 -1.11
CA CYS A 55 2.56 -5.12 -2.55
C CYS A 55 4.01 -4.67 -2.78
N GLU A 56 4.84 -5.56 -3.26
CA GLU A 56 6.24 -5.31 -3.56
C GLU A 56 6.41 -4.89 -5.02
N ILE A 57 7.08 -3.75 -5.23
CA ILE A 57 7.33 -3.14 -6.53
C ILE A 57 8.83 -2.97 -6.69
N SER A 58 9.39 -3.55 -7.77
CA SER A 58 10.80 -3.46 -8.06
C SER A 58 11.17 -2.10 -8.66
N TYR A 59 12.39 -1.65 -8.39
CA TYR A 59 12.99 -0.46 -9.02
C TYR A 59 14.45 -0.70 -9.39
N SER A 60 14.99 0.14 -10.26
CA SER A 60 16.42 0.16 -10.58
C SER A 60 16.98 1.58 -10.56
N GLY A 61 18.32 1.67 -10.54
CA GLY A 61 19.03 2.94 -10.55
C GLY A 61 18.82 3.79 -9.29
N GLY A 62 18.60 3.15 -8.14
CA GLY A 62 18.56 3.83 -6.86
C GLY A 62 19.92 4.42 -6.50
N ASP A 63 19.93 5.62 -5.95
CA ASP A 63 21.13 6.41 -5.60
C ASP A 63 21.52 6.31 -4.13
N GLY A 64 20.85 5.49 -3.32
CA GLY A 64 21.06 5.36 -1.88
C GLY A 64 20.44 6.48 -1.04
N GLY A 65 19.80 7.46 -1.67
CA GLY A 65 19.18 8.59 -0.99
C GLY A 65 17.84 8.24 -0.32
N SER A 66 17.39 9.12 0.57
CA SER A 66 16.17 8.94 1.34
C SER A 66 14.91 9.38 0.58
N HIS A 67 13.79 8.79 0.93
CA HIS A 67 12.44 9.21 0.51
C HIS A 67 11.50 9.33 1.72
N THR A 68 10.53 10.22 1.63
CA THR A 68 9.56 10.48 2.71
C THR A 68 8.44 9.44 2.79
N GLY A 69 8.43 8.47 1.88
CA GLY A 69 7.30 7.57 1.68
C GLY A 69 6.16 8.23 0.90
N GLN A 70 5.03 7.52 0.82
CA GLN A 70 3.85 7.98 0.07
C GLN A 70 2.59 7.31 0.60
N THR A 71 1.47 8.03 0.59
CA THR A 71 0.12 7.47 0.83
C THR A 71 -0.78 7.85 -0.33
N VAL A 72 -1.40 6.85 -0.96
CA VAL A 72 -2.23 7.01 -2.17
C VAL A 72 -3.56 6.30 -2.00
N SER A 73 -4.65 7.01 -2.25
CA SER A 73 -5.99 6.41 -2.31
C SER A 73 -6.25 5.81 -3.69
N SER A 74 -7.00 4.71 -3.73
CA SER A 74 -7.38 4.06 -4.98
C SER A 74 -8.43 4.85 -5.76
N THR A 75 -8.36 4.74 -7.10
CA THR A 75 -9.40 5.09 -8.06
C THR A 75 -9.88 3.82 -8.78
N GLY A 76 -10.98 3.89 -9.56
CA GLY A 76 -11.64 2.70 -10.08
C GLY A 76 -12.39 2.00 -8.95
N VAL A 77 -11.90 0.87 -8.47
CA VAL A 77 -12.38 0.30 -7.20
C VAL A 77 -11.85 1.19 -6.07
N THR A 78 -12.73 1.91 -5.40
CA THR A 78 -12.41 2.84 -4.32
C THR A 78 -12.40 2.15 -2.95
N GLY A 79 -12.02 2.91 -1.90
CA GLY A 79 -12.02 2.42 -0.52
C GLY A 79 -10.72 1.76 -0.07
N LEU A 80 -9.70 1.71 -0.94
CA LEU A 80 -8.38 1.21 -0.62
C LEU A 80 -7.35 2.34 -0.53
N THR A 81 -6.33 2.12 0.30
CA THR A 81 -5.19 3.03 0.47
C THR A 81 -3.90 2.24 0.42
N ALA A 82 -2.96 2.67 -0.41
CA ALA A 82 -1.59 2.14 -0.49
C ALA A 82 -0.64 3.08 0.26
N THR A 83 0.11 2.56 1.21
CA THR A 83 1.05 3.32 2.04
C THR A 83 2.45 2.74 1.94
N LEU A 84 3.41 3.57 1.54
CA LEU A 84 4.84 3.33 1.62
C LEU A 84 5.40 4.15 2.78
N SER A 85 6.08 3.51 3.72
CA SER A 85 6.77 4.22 4.81
C SER A 85 7.98 4.98 4.29
N ALA A 86 8.42 6.00 5.01
CA ALA A 86 9.68 6.67 4.74
C ALA A 86 10.86 5.69 4.84
N GLY A 87 11.89 5.90 4.02
CA GLY A 87 13.05 5.02 3.96
C GLY A 87 14.14 5.55 3.05
N SER A 88 15.00 4.66 2.57
CA SER A 88 16.06 4.98 1.60
C SER A 88 16.05 3.96 0.47
N PHE A 89 16.39 4.41 -0.73
CA PHE A 89 16.63 3.53 -1.85
C PHE A 89 17.95 2.76 -1.65
N ALA A 90 18.01 1.50 -2.09
CA ALA A 90 19.29 0.81 -2.23
C ALA A 90 20.07 1.43 -3.40
N LEU A 91 21.40 1.28 -3.39
CA LEU A 91 22.22 1.58 -4.56
C LEU A 91 21.94 0.54 -5.65
N GLY A 92 21.56 1.00 -6.84
CA GLY A 92 21.19 0.11 -7.97
C GLY A 92 19.74 -0.36 -7.88
N SER A 93 19.51 -1.67 -7.79
CA SER A 93 18.16 -2.24 -7.77
C SER A 93 17.66 -2.50 -6.35
N GLY A 94 16.35 -2.44 -6.16
CA GLY A 94 15.69 -2.74 -4.89
C GLY A 94 14.19 -2.92 -5.05
N THR A 95 13.50 -3.00 -3.91
CA THR A 95 12.05 -3.21 -3.83
C THR A 95 11.44 -2.19 -2.89
N LEU A 96 10.28 -1.64 -3.25
CA LEU A 96 9.43 -0.82 -2.39
C LEU A 96 8.22 -1.66 -1.97
N THR A 97 7.92 -1.71 -0.68
CA THR A 97 6.76 -2.43 -0.15
C THR A 97 5.67 -1.45 0.21
N TYR A 98 4.61 -1.42 -0.58
CA TYR A 98 3.38 -0.71 -0.25
C TYR A 98 2.46 -1.61 0.55
N ILE A 99 1.92 -1.09 1.65
CA ILE A 99 0.88 -1.77 2.44
C ILE A 99 -0.47 -1.25 1.95
N ILE A 100 -1.28 -2.14 1.35
CA ILE A 100 -2.63 -1.83 0.87
C ILE A 100 -3.62 -2.24 1.95
N THR A 101 -4.43 -1.29 2.39
CA THR A 101 -5.46 -1.46 3.43
C THR A 101 -6.78 -0.84 2.98
N GLY A 102 -7.85 -1.16 3.70
CA GLY A 102 -9.17 -0.60 3.49
C GLY A 102 -10.19 -1.62 3.04
N THR A 103 -11.39 -1.15 2.75
CA THR A 103 -12.51 -1.96 2.32
C THR A 103 -12.88 -1.56 0.89
N PRO A 104 -12.67 -2.45 -0.12
CA PRO A 104 -12.98 -2.11 -1.50
C PRO A 104 -14.49 -1.93 -1.70
N SER A 105 -14.87 -0.96 -2.52
CA SER A 105 -16.29 -0.67 -2.82
C SER A 105 -16.95 -1.72 -3.70
N SER A 106 -16.16 -2.48 -4.46
CA SER A 106 -16.62 -3.53 -5.39
C SER A 106 -15.46 -4.44 -5.76
N SER A 107 -15.71 -5.51 -6.51
CA SER A 107 -14.69 -6.22 -7.28
C SER A 107 -14.30 -5.41 -8.53
N GLY A 108 -13.13 -5.70 -9.09
CA GLY A 108 -12.59 -5.02 -10.27
C GLY A 108 -11.15 -4.57 -10.07
N THR A 109 -10.72 -3.53 -10.78
CA THR A 109 -9.36 -3.02 -10.66
C THR A 109 -9.32 -1.70 -9.89
N ALA A 110 -8.52 -1.68 -8.82
CA ALA A 110 -8.12 -0.47 -8.12
C ALA A 110 -6.82 0.07 -8.73
N PHE A 111 -6.76 1.37 -8.97
CA PHE A 111 -5.60 2.06 -9.54
C PHE A 111 -5.00 2.98 -8.50
N PHE A 112 -3.68 2.90 -8.30
CA PHE A 112 -2.92 3.78 -7.40
C PHE A 112 -1.90 4.57 -8.22
N ALA A 113 -2.02 5.90 -8.22
CA ALA A 113 -1.07 6.79 -8.91
C ALA A 113 0.16 7.02 -8.02
N LEU A 114 1.25 6.33 -8.30
CA LEU A 114 2.49 6.41 -7.54
C LEU A 114 3.38 7.53 -8.08
N ASN A 115 4.08 8.23 -7.15
CA ASN A 115 5.10 9.24 -7.47
C ASN A 115 6.20 9.15 -6.40
N ILE A 116 7.30 8.49 -6.72
CA ILE A 116 8.37 8.22 -5.77
C ILE A 116 9.74 8.22 -6.47
N GLY A 117 10.75 8.82 -5.85
CA GLY A 117 12.10 8.85 -6.40
C GLY A 117 12.21 9.52 -7.78
N GLY A 118 11.32 10.48 -8.10
CA GLY A 118 11.26 11.14 -9.40
C GLY A 118 10.55 10.34 -10.50
N GLN A 119 10.04 9.14 -10.19
CA GLN A 119 9.29 8.30 -11.13
C GLN A 119 7.80 8.34 -10.82
N THR A 120 6.98 8.31 -11.88
CA THR A 120 5.53 8.19 -11.79
C THR A 120 5.06 6.90 -12.46
N ALA A 121 4.14 6.18 -11.82
CA ALA A 121 3.56 4.95 -12.37
C ALA A 121 2.14 4.75 -11.83
N THR A 122 1.33 3.93 -12.51
CA THR A 122 0.03 3.50 -12.00
C THR A 122 0.10 2.03 -11.64
N LEU A 123 -0.03 1.73 -10.34
CA LEU A 123 -0.15 0.37 -9.85
C LEU A 123 -1.59 -0.11 -10.01
N ASN A 124 -1.77 -1.24 -10.68
CA ASN A 124 -3.05 -1.91 -10.87
C ASN A 124 -3.19 -3.04 -9.85
N PHE A 125 -4.22 -2.98 -9.02
CA PHE A 125 -4.51 -3.99 -8.01
C PHE A 125 -5.88 -4.60 -8.28
N ILE A 126 -5.93 -5.94 -8.46
CA ILE A 126 -7.18 -6.66 -8.77
C ILE A 126 -7.87 -7.05 -7.48
N VAL A 127 -9.13 -6.67 -7.35
CA VAL A 127 -10.04 -7.07 -6.28
C VAL A 127 -11.01 -8.10 -6.85
N ASN A 128 -10.93 -9.33 -6.39
CA ASN A 128 -11.81 -10.42 -6.84
C ASN A 128 -13.14 -10.39 -6.08
N ASN A 129 -14.19 -10.96 -6.70
CA ASN A 129 -15.41 -11.30 -5.98
C ASN A 129 -15.11 -12.36 -4.92
N GLY A 130 -15.80 -12.28 -3.79
CA GLY A 130 -15.80 -13.35 -2.81
C GLY A 130 -16.39 -14.63 -3.40
N SER A 131 -15.81 -15.77 -3.03
CA SER A 131 -16.29 -17.10 -3.42
C SER A 131 -16.39 -18.02 -2.20
N ILE A 132 -17.23 -19.03 -2.32
CA ILE A 132 -17.33 -20.13 -1.36
C ILE A 132 -17.17 -21.44 -2.13
N ALA A 133 -16.50 -22.44 -1.52
CA ALA A 133 -16.32 -23.74 -2.14
C ALA A 133 -17.60 -24.58 -2.07
N THR A 134 -18.29 -24.54 -0.94
CA THR A 134 -19.55 -25.30 -0.75
C THR A 134 -20.56 -24.45 0.04
N LEU A 135 -21.84 -24.61 -0.34
CA LEU A 135 -22.99 -24.10 0.40
C LEU A 135 -23.80 -25.32 0.89
N ASP A 136 -23.92 -25.48 2.21
CA ASP A 136 -24.70 -26.56 2.78
C ASP A 136 -26.13 -26.10 3.12
N ALA A 137 -27.03 -26.31 2.20
CA ALA A 137 -28.46 -26.05 2.38
C ALA A 137 -29.22 -27.22 3.05
N SER A 138 -28.53 -28.33 3.35
CA SER A 138 -29.15 -29.49 4.00
C SER A 138 -29.27 -29.35 5.51
N SER A 139 -28.44 -28.45 6.11
CA SER A 139 -28.40 -28.26 7.56
C SER A 139 -28.57 -26.76 7.95
N PRO A 140 -29.62 -26.07 7.47
CA PRO A 140 -29.82 -24.67 7.82
C PRO A 140 -30.26 -24.54 9.28
N THR A 141 -29.78 -23.47 9.94
CA THR A 141 -30.31 -23.10 11.26
C THR A 141 -31.42 -22.07 11.09
N ASN A 142 -32.62 -22.45 11.47
CA ASN A 142 -33.82 -21.62 11.36
C ASN A 142 -34.20 -21.04 12.73
N THR A 143 -34.49 -19.74 12.78
CA THR A 143 -35.07 -19.07 13.94
C THR A 143 -36.42 -18.47 13.60
N GLY A 144 -37.40 -18.75 14.44
CA GLY A 144 -38.81 -18.39 14.22
C GLY A 144 -39.68 -19.56 13.77
N THR A 145 -40.99 -19.37 13.76
CA THR A 145 -41.95 -20.36 13.38
C THR A 145 -43.00 -19.74 12.48
N LEU A 146 -43.30 -20.40 11.37
CA LEU A 146 -44.45 -20.07 10.51
C LEU A 146 -45.64 -20.91 10.92
N VAL A 147 -46.78 -20.29 11.19
CA VAL A 147 -48.04 -20.97 11.55
C VAL A 147 -49.06 -20.70 10.45
N HIS A 148 -49.70 -21.79 9.95
CA HIS A 148 -50.71 -21.67 8.93
C HIS A 148 -51.87 -20.78 9.39
N GLY A 149 -52.27 -19.83 8.56
CA GLY A 149 -53.37 -18.90 8.84
C GLY A 149 -53.06 -17.73 9.78
N ILE A 150 -51.80 -17.61 10.27
CA ILE A 150 -51.35 -16.50 11.09
C ILE A 150 -50.28 -15.74 10.32
N LEU A 151 -50.40 -14.41 10.21
CA LEU A 151 -49.34 -13.57 9.71
C LEU A 151 -48.19 -13.55 10.75
N ALA A 152 -47.20 -14.39 10.55
CA ALA A 152 -46.05 -14.50 11.44
C ALA A 152 -45.10 -13.31 11.23
N GLY A 153 -44.32 -12.99 12.25
CA GLY A 153 -43.16 -12.14 12.13
C GLY A 153 -42.11 -12.76 11.20
N SER A 154 -40.93 -12.15 11.13
CA SER A 154 -39.81 -12.62 10.29
C SER A 154 -39.28 -13.99 10.77
N VAL A 155 -39.01 -14.89 9.84
CA VAL A 155 -38.23 -16.11 10.06
C VAL A 155 -36.88 -15.95 9.41
N SER A 156 -35.80 -16.19 10.16
CA SER A 156 -34.44 -16.19 9.67
C SER A 156 -33.91 -17.57 9.44
N SER A 157 -33.16 -17.79 8.35
CA SER A 157 -32.48 -19.05 8.08
C SER A 157 -31.01 -18.77 7.81
N ALA A 158 -30.12 -19.37 8.60
CA ALA A 158 -28.70 -19.35 8.37
C ALA A 158 -28.27 -20.63 7.65
N VAL A 159 -27.61 -20.49 6.49
CA VAL A 159 -27.12 -21.61 5.69
C VAL A 159 -25.60 -21.68 5.84
N PRO A 160 -25.06 -22.80 6.37
CA PRO A 160 -23.60 -22.97 6.49
C PRO A 160 -22.92 -23.01 5.12
N TYR A 161 -21.68 -22.52 5.08
CA TYR A 161 -20.80 -22.63 3.92
C TYR A 161 -19.37 -22.92 4.34
N THR A 162 -18.54 -23.44 3.43
CA THR A 162 -17.11 -23.67 3.64
C THR A 162 -16.31 -23.11 2.47
N GLY A 163 -14.99 -22.93 2.68
CA GLY A 163 -14.07 -22.48 1.64
C GLY A 163 -14.31 -21.05 1.18
N GLY A 164 -14.78 -20.16 2.06
CA GLY A 164 -14.84 -18.74 1.77
C GLY A 164 -13.44 -18.15 1.65
N ASP A 165 -13.18 -17.35 0.61
CA ASP A 165 -11.89 -16.73 0.31
C ASP A 165 -11.75 -15.32 0.92
N GLY A 166 -12.75 -14.84 1.66
CA GLY A 166 -12.76 -13.52 2.27
C GLY A 166 -12.96 -12.37 1.27
N GLY A 167 -13.27 -12.66 0.02
CA GLY A 167 -13.65 -11.66 -0.98
C GLY A 167 -15.04 -11.05 -0.72
N ARG A 168 -15.40 -10.01 -1.44
CA ARG A 168 -16.69 -9.32 -1.40
C ARG A 168 -17.53 -9.60 -2.63
#